data_c0256a3867142cd62f19aead1c61e1d3
#
_entry.id   c0256a3867142cd62f19aead1c61e1d3
#
_cell.length_a   1.000
_cell.length_b   1.000
_cell.length_c   1.000
_cell.angle_alpha   90.00
_cell.angle_beta   90.00
_cell.angle_gamma   90.00
#
_symmetry.space_group_name_H-M   'P 1'
#
loop_
_entity.id
_entity.type
_entity.pdbx_description
1 polymer ?
#
loop_
_entity_poly.entity_id
_entity_poly.type
_entity_poly.pdbx_seq_one_letter_code
_entity_poly.pdbx_strand_id
1 'polypeptide(L)'
;MKERGEYILYLLSRSEKPMCTSELAELMSISTRTVKMEMNDLRGELPQHGAELIAKRNYGYELKIFNEEEFQHYYGPAFLKFSVTKRYSKYDFNQIIVFCRHLVSLTRPITIEQLGQHYAMSPSNLRNYISRAKPYLATFHLTIPPHMRKGVSVVGTEANLRVALMELCAVHSHLASFDEYGAAYRRWLRCGDQERSELRHLLLHLLRESPISLRDTNSQRLSIYLLIARNRNQAGYRLSFSEQDIADIRNCEAYACARDIYSRISAEHAGFE
;
A
#
# COMPACT_ATOMS: atom_id res chain seq x y z
N MET A 1 -15.46 6.78 -3.16
CA MET A 1 -14.95 7.95 -3.93
C MET A 1 -14.27 7.47 -5.19
N LYS A 2 -14.33 8.24 -6.28
CA LYS A 2 -13.66 7.91 -7.54
C LYS A 2 -12.18 8.32 -7.46
N GLU A 3 -11.29 7.56 -8.05
CA GLU A 3 -9.84 7.80 -8.09
C GLU A 3 -9.45 9.23 -8.52
N ARG A 4 -10.28 9.87 -9.35
CA ARG A 4 -10.09 11.25 -9.80
C ARG A 4 -10.27 12.27 -8.69
N GLY A 5 -11.27 12.09 -7.83
CA GLY A 5 -11.49 12.95 -6.67
C GLY A 5 -10.33 12.89 -5.69
N GLU A 6 -9.82 11.69 -5.39
CA GLU A 6 -8.64 11.49 -4.55
C GLU A 6 -7.41 12.20 -5.13
N TYR A 7 -7.23 12.14 -6.45
CA TYR A 7 -6.09 12.81 -7.09
C TYR A 7 -6.22 14.35 -7.05
N ILE A 8 -7.42 14.89 -7.18
CA ILE A 8 -7.67 16.33 -6.99
C ILE A 8 -7.27 16.73 -5.55
N LEU A 9 -7.71 15.98 -4.54
CA LEU A 9 -7.33 16.25 -3.15
C LEU A 9 -5.82 16.20 -2.92
N TYR A 10 -5.16 15.21 -3.52
CA TYR A 10 -3.70 15.11 -3.48
C TYR A 10 -3.02 16.35 -4.08
N LEU A 11 -3.48 16.84 -5.23
CA LEU A 11 -2.94 18.05 -5.85
C LEU A 11 -3.15 19.28 -4.97
N LEU A 12 -4.36 19.45 -4.43
CA LEU A 12 -4.70 20.56 -3.55
C LEU A 12 -3.94 20.53 -2.22
N SER A 13 -3.72 19.36 -1.63
CA SER A 13 -2.97 19.20 -0.37
C SER A 13 -1.48 19.55 -0.51
N ARG A 14 -0.96 19.54 -1.73
CA ARG A 14 0.44 19.85 -2.06
C ARG A 14 0.63 21.27 -2.59
N SER A 15 -0.44 21.98 -2.82
CA SER A 15 -0.39 23.34 -3.36
C SER A 15 -0.35 24.37 -2.23
N GLU A 16 0.64 25.25 -2.27
CA GLU A 16 0.72 26.42 -1.37
C GLU A 16 -0.26 27.54 -1.74
N LYS A 17 -0.88 27.42 -2.92
CA LYS A 17 -1.82 28.42 -3.45
C LYS A 17 -3.10 27.74 -3.91
N PRO A 18 -4.25 28.47 -3.87
CA PRO A 18 -5.47 27.96 -4.48
C PRO A 18 -5.26 27.58 -5.94
N MET A 19 -5.86 26.48 -6.39
CA MET A 19 -5.77 25.99 -7.76
C MET A 19 -7.10 26.21 -8.49
N CYS A 20 -7.06 26.71 -9.72
CA CYS A 20 -8.27 26.86 -10.51
C CYS A 20 -8.65 25.54 -11.24
N THR A 21 -9.92 25.44 -11.65
CA THR A 21 -10.41 24.23 -12.33
C THR A 21 -9.73 23.98 -13.67
N SER A 22 -9.20 25.01 -14.34
CA SER A 22 -8.42 24.87 -15.57
C SER A 22 -7.04 24.26 -15.32
N GLU A 23 -6.35 24.67 -14.26
CA GLU A 23 -5.05 24.10 -13.85
C GLU A 23 -5.20 22.62 -13.48
N LEU A 24 -6.22 22.30 -12.69
CA LEU A 24 -6.52 20.90 -12.33
C LEU A 24 -6.86 20.05 -13.56
N ALA A 25 -7.65 20.62 -14.50
CA ALA A 25 -8.02 19.95 -15.74
C ALA A 25 -6.80 19.66 -16.63
N GLU A 26 -5.88 20.60 -16.75
CA GLU A 26 -4.63 20.46 -17.48
C GLU A 26 -3.73 19.40 -16.85
N LEU A 27 -3.48 19.48 -15.52
CA LEU A 27 -2.66 18.52 -14.79
C LEU A 27 -3.18 17.08 -14.86
N MET A 28 -4.50 16.93 -14.94
CA MET A 28 -5.18 15.64 -15.00
C MET A 28 -5.48 15.16 -16.43
N SER A 29 -5.26 16.00 -17.44
CA SER A 29 -5.64 15.73 -18.84
C SER A 29 -7.13 15.36 -18.99
N ILE A 30 -8.02 16.09 -18.30
CA ILE A 30 -9.47 15.93 -18.35
C ILE A 30 -10.16 17.27 -18.59
N SER A 31 -11.48 17.25 -18.86
CA SER A 31 -12.24 18.49 -19.07
C SER A 31 -12.49 19.24 -17.75
N THR A 32 -12.57 20.57 -17.80
CA THR A 32 -12.95 21.42 -16.66
C THR A 32 -14.34 21.07 -16.11
N ARG A 33 -15.24 20.57 -16.97
CA ARG A 33 -16.56 20.06 -16.57
C ARG A 33 -16.42 18.83 -15.65
N THR A 34 -15.52 17.91 -16.01
CA THR A 34 -15.24 16.71 -15.20
C THR A 34 -14.65 17.11 -13.83
N VAL A 35 -13.69 18.05 -13.81
CA VAL A 35 -13.13 18.56 -12.55
C VAL A 35 -14.23 19.14 -11.67
N LYS A 36 -15.13 19.96 -12.22
CA LYS A 36 -16.23 20.55 -11.45
C LYS A 36 -17.18 19.50 -10.86
N MET A 37 -17.45 18.42 -11.59
CA MET A 37 -18.25 17.31 -11.04
C MET A 37 -17.56 16.64 -9.86
N GLU A 38 -16.30 16.25 -10.01
CA GLU A 38 -15.52 15.62 -8.91
C GLU A 38 -15.42 16.57 -7.69
N MET A 39 -15.23 17.88 -7.91
CA MET A 39 -15.20 18.88 -6.85
C MET A 39 -16.52 19.00 -6.08
N ASN A 40 -17.66 18.84 -6.75
CA ASN A 40 -18.96 18.82 -6.09
C ASN A 40 -19.15 17.56 -5.23
N ASP A 41 -18.75 16.40 -5.75
CA ASP A 41 -18.78 15.14 -4.98
C ASP A 41 -17.89 15.26 -3.71
N LEU A 42 -16.68 15.82 -3.86
CA LEU A 42 -15.75 16.07 -2.77
C LEU A 42 -16.29 17.01 -1.69
N ARG A 43 -17.02 18.06 -2.06
CA ARG A 43 -17.63 18.98 -1.09
C ARG A 43 -18.62 18.29 -0.17
N GLY A 44 -19.33 17.29 -0.66
CA GLY A 44 -20.28 16.52 0.16
C GLY A 44 -19.61 15.52 1.09
N GLU A 45 -18.43 15.00 0.70
CA GLU A 45 -17.75 13.92 1.40
C GLU A 45 -16.70 14.41 2.42
N LEU A 46 -15.91 15.43 2.06
CA LEU A 46 -14.79 15.92 2.87
C LEU A 46 -15.11 16.33 4.31
N PRO A 47 -16.25 16.99 4.61
CA PRO A 47 -16.56 17.36 5.99
C PRO A 47 -16.67 16.18 6.95
N GLN A 48 -17.01 15.00 6.46
CA GLN A 48 -17.10 13.77 7.23
C GLN A 48 -15.73 13.15 7.51
N HIS A 49 -14.67 13.68 6.89
CA HIS A 49 -13.30 13.16 6.97
C HIS A 49 -12.28 14.25 7.33
N GLY A 50 -12.71 15.23 8.11
CA GLY A 50 -11.83 16.21 8.73
C GLY A 50 -11.28 17.30 7.81
N ALA A 51 -11.93 17.58 6.65
CA ALA A 51 -11.49 18.62 5.73
C ALA A 51 -12.65 19.31 5.01
N GLU A 52 -12.37 20.44 4.35
CA GLU A 52 -13.31 21.14 3.50
C GLU A 52 -12.64 21.78 2.28
N LEU A 53 -13.40 21.97 1.20
CA LEU A 53 -12.98 22.71 0.01
C LEU A 53 -13.46 24.16 0.09
N ILE A 54 -12.52 25.10 0.18
CA ILE A 54 -12.79 26.54 0.18
C ILE A 54 -12.65 27.07 -1.24
N ALA A 55 -13.73 27.68 -1.77
CA ALA A 55 -13.68 28.41 -3.01
C ALA A 55 -13.21 29.84 -2.77
N LYS A 56 -12.07 30.24 -3.34
CA LYS A 56 -11.58 31.61 -3.31
C LYS A 56 -11.90 32.29 -4.64
N ARG A 57 -12.71 33.36 -4.57
CA ARG A 57 -13.15 34.09 -5.76
C ARG A 57 -11.95 34.55 -6.58
N ASN A 58 -11.92 34.22 -7.87
CA ASN A 58 -10.87 34.51 -8.86
C ASN A 58 -9.54 33.74 -8.66
N TYR A 59 -9.38 32.94 -7.60
CA TYR A 59 -8.15 32.22 -7.32
C TYR A 59 -8.28 30.70 -7.44
N GLY A 60 -9.51 30.17 -7.31
CA GLY A 60 -9.72 28.72 -7.40
C GLY A 60 -10.13 28.08 -6.08
N TYR A 61 -9.65 26.89 -5.84
CA TYR A 61 -10.00 26.07 -4.68
C TYR A 61 -8.79 25.79 -3.82
N GLU A 62 -9.02 25.79 -2.52
CA GLU A 62 -8.05 25.45 -1.49
C GLU A 62 -8.63 24.35 -0.60
N LEU A 63 -7.79 23.39 -0.22
CA LEU A 63 -8.14 22.36 0.75
C LEU A 63 -7.77 22.86 2.15
N LYS A 64 -8.77 22.92 3.04
CA LYS A 64 -8.55 23.20 4.47
C LYS A 64 -8.79 21.93 5.27
N ILE A 65 -7.77 21.46 5.97
CA ILE A 65 -7.83 20.31 6.86
C ILE A 65 -8.03 20.86 8.27
N PHE A 66 -9.08 20.43 8.97
CA PHE A 66 -9.39 20.81 10.35
C PHE A 66 -9.24 19.65 11.33
N ASN A 67 -9.18 18.40 10.84
CA ASN A 67 -8.81 17.20 11.61
C ASN A 67 -7.81 16.39 10.80
N GLU A 68 -6.52 16.61 11.07
CA GLU A 68 -5.41 15.98 10.32
C GLU A 68 -5.39 14.46 10.49
N GLU A 69 -5.68 13.96 11.69
CA GLU A 69 -5.67 12.53 12.00
C GLU A 69 -6.73 11.78 11.19
N GLU A 70 -7.95 12.27 11.19
CA GLU A 70 -9.07 11.70 10.45
C GLU A 70 -8.87 11.81 8.94
N PHE A 71 -8.36 12.95 8.47
CA PHE A 71 -8.05 13.18 7.07
C PHE A 71 -6.97 12.23 6.57
N GLN A 72 -5.86 12.09 7.30
CA GLN A 72 -4.77 11.17 6.94
C GLN A 72 -5.19 9.71 7.05
N HIS A 73 -5.99 9.37 8.04
CA HIS A 73 -6.53 8.02 8.17
C HIS A 73 -7.35 7.62 6.94
N TYR A 74 -8.17 8.52 6.40
CA TYR A 74 -9.05 8.24 5.27
C TYR A 74 -8.37 8.39 3.90
N TYR A 75 -7.67 9.51 3.68
CA TYR A 75 -7.06 9.85 2.38
C TYR A 75 -5.57 9.53 2.28
N GLY A 76 -4.87 9.36 3.37
CA GLY A 76 -3.43 9.05 3.40
C GLY A 76 -3.03 7.87 2.51
N PRO A 77 -3.73 6.72 2.54
CA PRO A 77 -3.45 5.60 1.65
C PRO A 77 -3.57 5.94 0.15
N ALA A 78 -4.55 6.76 -0.22
CA ALA A 78 -4.71 7.24 -1.59
C ALA A 78 -3.60 8.22 -1.98
N PHE A 79 -3.16 9.07 -1.03
CA PHE A 79 -2.08 10.04 -1.26
C PHE A 79 -0.72 9.37 -1.44
N LEU A 80 -0.44 8.29 -0.75
CA LEU A 80 0.75 7.46 -1.00
C LEU A 80 0.81 7.00 -2.45
N LYS A 81 -0.32 6.53 -2.98
CA LYS A 81 -0.48 6.15 -4.39
C LYS A 81 -0.12 7.29 -5.34
N PHE A 82 -0.58 8.51 -5.08
CA PHE A 82 -0.35 9.66 -5.96
C PHE A 82 1.02 10.34 -5.76
N SER A 83 1.61 10.27 -4.59
CA SER A 83 2.95 10.83 -4.36
C SER A 83 4.01 10.18 -5.26
N VAL A 84 3.78 8.92 -5.61
CA VAL A 84 4.65 8.15 -6.50
C VAL A 84 4.27 8.32 -7.97
N THR A 85 2.97 8.52 -8.29
CA THR A 85 2.47 8.59 -9.67
C THR A 85 2.73 9.91 -10.39
N LYS A 86 3.05 11.01 -9.70
CA LYS A 86 3.26 12.34 -10.31
C LYS A 86 4.33 12.39 -11.42
N ARG A 87 5.14 11.33 -11.59
CA ARG A 87 6.19 11.23 -12.61
C ARG A 87 5.94 10.16 -13.68
N TYR A 88 4.82 9.41 -13.59
CA TYR A 88 4.71 8.17 -14.37
C TYR A 88 3.29 7.92 -14.87
N SER A 89 3.18 7.32 -16.05
CA SER A 89 1.90 6.80 -16.54
C SER A 89 1.38 5.67 -15.63
N LYS A 90 0.08 5.38 -15.68
CA LYS A 90 -0.53 4.27 -14.92
C LYS A 90 0.19 2.93 -15.17
N TYR A 91 0.65 2.71 -16.38
CA TYR A 91 1.40 1.52 -16.79
C TYR A 91 2.77 1.47 -16.08
N ASP A 92 3.50 2.58 -16.08
CA ASP A 92 4.79 2.69 -15.42
C ASP A 92 4.69 2.48 -13.90
N PHE A 93 3.62 2.99 -13.27
CA PHE A 93 3.40 2.81 -11.83
C PHE A 93 3.24 1.33 -11.49
N ASN A 94 2.41 0.59 -12.23
CA ASN A 94 2.21 -0.83 -12.01
C ASN A 94 3.55 -1.61 -12.11
N GLN A 95 4.39 -1.26 -13.07
CA GLN A 95 5.70 -1.88 -13.22
C GLN A 95 6.62 -1.58 -12.02
N ILE A 96 6.60 -0.36 -11.49
CA ILE A 96 7.37 -0.02 -10.27
C ILE A 96 6.88 -0.80 -9.05
N ILE A 97 5.57 -0.97 -8.87
CA ILE A 97 5.01 -1.78 -7.78
C ILE A 97 5.48 -3.24 -7.88
N VAL A 98 5.41 -3.83 -9.08
CA VAL A 98 5.93 -5.19 -9.33
C VAL A 98 7.42 -5.30 -9.01
N PHE A 99 8.19 -4.30 -9.43
CA PHE A 99 9.63 -4.23 -9.19
C PHE A 99 9.94 -4.09 -7.68
N CYS A 100 9.28 -3.18 -6.98
CA CYS A 100 9.42 -3.00 -5.52
C CYS A 100 9.08 -4.30 -4.78
N ARG A 101 7.96 -4.95 -5.13
CA ARG A 101 7.57 -6.22 -4.54
C ARG A 101 8.63 -7.30 -4.73
N HIS A 102 9.18 -7.41 -5.94
CA HIS A 102 10.27 -8.35 -6.20
C HIS A 102 11.48 -8.05 -5.31
N LEU A 103 11.93 -6.79 -5.26
CA LEU A 103 13.08 -6.42 -4.44
C LEU A 103 12.87 -6.69 -2.94
N VAL A 104 11.67 -6.37 -2.40
CA VAL A 104 11.35 -6.60 -0.98
C VAL A 104 11.23 -8.10 -0.65
N SER A 105 10.87 -8.93 -1.64
CA SER A 105 10.76 -10.38 -1.47
C SER A 105 12.11 -11.11 -1.48
N LEU A 106 13.17 -10.44 -1.91
CA LEU A 106 14.50 -11.07 -2.00
C LEU A 106 15.06 -11.37 -0.60
N THR A 107 15.54 -12.58 -0.44
CA THR A 107 16.25 -13.03 0.78
C THR A 107 17.75 -12.85 0.68
N ARG A 108 18.26 -12.57 -0.51
CA ARG A 108 19.68 -12.34 -0.81
C ARG A 108 19.82 -11.21 -1.82
N PRO A 109 20.92 -10.45 -1.79
CA PRO A 109 21.19 -9.44 -2.81
C PRO A 109 21.20 -10.06 -4.22
N ILE A 110 20.67 -9.34 -5.19
CA ILE A 110 20.62 -9.72 -6.61
C ILE A 110 21.48 -8.77 -7.43
N THR A 111 22.26 -9.27 -8.38
CA THR A 111 23.10 -8.41 -9.21
C THR A 111 22.29 -7.65 -10.27
N ILE A 112 22.83 -6.55 -10.80
CA ILE A 112 22.18 -5.79 -11.88
C ILE A 112 22.04 -6.67 -13.13
N GLU A 113 23.01 -7.55 -13.41
CA GLU A 113 22.97 -8.49 -14.53
C GLU A 113 21.82 -9.50 -14.39
N GLN A 114 21.67 -10.08 -13.20
CA GLN A 114 20.56 -11.01 -12.89
C GLN A 114 19.19 -10.33 -12.99
N LEU A 115 19.07 -9.08 -12.48
CA LEU A 115 17.86 -8.29 -12.68
C LEU A 115 17.62 -7.98 -14.16
N GLY A 116 18.68 -7.69 -14.92
CA GLY A 116 18.63 -7.46 -16.36
C GLY A 116 18.07 -8.64 -17.13
N GLN A 117 18.54 -9.82 -16.80
CA GLN A 117 18.04 -11.08 -17.39
C GLN A 117 16.57 -11.33 -16.99
N HIS A 118 16.22 -11.11 -15.72
CA HIS A 118 14.86 -11.34 -15.21
C HIS A 118 13.81 -10.43 -15.86
N TYR A 119 14.16 -9.16 -16.07
CA TYR A 119 13.24 -8.13 -16.61
C TYR A 119 13.46 -7.84 -18.10
N ALA A 120 14.40 -8.50 -18.76
CA ALA A 120 14.85 -8.19 -20.14
C ALA A 120 15.18 -6.68 -20.31
N MET A 121 15.87 -6.10 -19.33
CA MET A 121 16.20 -4.68 -19.27
C MET A 121 17.69 -4.42 -19.29
N SER A 122 18.09 -3.28 -19.90
CA SER A 122 19.47 -2.82 -19.84
C SER A 122 19.85 -2.36 -18.42
N PRO A 123 21.15 -2.40 -18.04
CA PRO A 123 21.63 -1.89 -16.75
C PRO A 123 21.24 -0.44 -16.47
N SER A 124 21.19 0.40 -17.50
CA SER A 124 20.79 1.82 -17.40
C SER A 124 19.31 1.95 -17.01
N ASN A 125 18.44 1.19 -17.67
CA ASN A 125 17.01 1.16 -17.36
C ASN A 125 16.76 0.66 -15.94
N LEU A 126 17.47 -0.39 -15.53
CA LEU A 126 17.38 -0.92 -14.16
C LEU A 126 17.80 0.10 -13.10
N ARG A 127 18.88 0.86 -13.33
CA ARG A 127 19.26 1.94 -12.41
C ARG A 127 18.18 3.01 -12.30
N ASN A 128 17.49 3.33 -13.41
CA ASN A 128 16.35 4.21 -13.39
C ASN A 128 15.19 3.61 -12.56
N TYR A 129 14.86 2.33 -12.76
CA TYR A 129 13.84 1.64 -11.94
C TYR A 129 14.19 1.63 -10.46
N ILE A 130 15.44 1.34 -10.09
CA ILE A 130 15.92 1.39 -8.71
C ILE A 130 15.78 2.82 -8.14
N SER A 131 16.16 3.84 -8.91
CA SER A 131 16.01 5.24 -8.49
C SER A 131 14.55 5.62 -8.23
N ARG A 132 13.63 5.10 -9.04
CA ARG A 132 12.19 5.31 -8.92
C ARG A 132 11.58 4.51 -7.76
N ALA A 133 12.09 3.32 -7.46
CA ALA A 133 11.65 2.49 -6.36
C ALA A 133 12.02 3.06 -4.98
N LYS A 134 13.16 3.73 -4.86
CA LYS A 134 13.66 4.29 -3.59
C LYS A 134 12.66 5.16 -2.84
N PRO A 135 12.06 6.21 -3.42
CA PRO A 135 11.12 7.06 -2.70
C PRO A 135 9.85 6.32 -2.29
N TYR A 136 9.42 5.33 -3.07
CA TYR A 136 8.29 4.50 -2.70
C TYR A 136 8.62 3.57 -1.52
N LEU A 137 9.77 2.90 -1.55
CA LEU A 137 10.20 2.03 -0.44
C LEU A 137 10.47 2.83 0.84
N ALA A 138 10.92 4.08 0.72
CA ALA A 138 11.14 4.96 1.86
C ALA A 138 9.85 5.27 2.65
N THR A 139 8.66 5.22 2.01
CA THR A 139 7.37 5.37 2.71
C THR A 139 7.11 4.25 3.72
N PHE A 140 7.78 3.11 3.55
CA PHE A 140 7.75 1.97 4.47
C PHE A 140 9.01 1.90 5.35
N HIS A 141 9.77 2.99 5.46
CA HIS A 141 11.08 3.00 6.17
C HIS A 141 12.06 1.93 5.65
N LEU A 142 11.97 1.62 4.35
CA LEU A 142 12.87 0.71 3.66
C LEU A 142 13.84 1.49 2.78
N THR A 143 15.08 1.02 2.69
CA THR A 143 16.13 1.65 1.88
C THR A 143 16.81 0.66 0.95
N ILE A 144 17.32 1.19 -0.18
CA ILE A 144 18.26 0.46 -1.05
C ILE A 144 19.61 1.15 -0.86
N PRO A 145 20.62 0.45 -0.26
CA PRO A 145 21.94 1.03 0.00
C PRO A 145 22.62 1.55 -1.28
N PRO A 146 23.39 2.66 -1.20
CA PRO A 146 24.03 3.23 -2.37
C PRO A 146 25.17 2.36 -2.93
N HIS A 147 25.80 1.56 -2.08
CA HIS A 147 26.96 0.72 -2.47
C HIS A 147 26.51 -0.72 -2.74
N MET A 148 26.20 -1.00 -3.99
CA MET A 148 25.69 -2.30 -4.44
C MET A 148 26.81 -3.25 -4.87
N ARG A 149 27.98 -3.24 -4.18
CA ARG A 149 29.11 -4.15 -4.53
C ARG A 149 28.73 -5.63 -4.49
N LYS A 150 27.77 -6.00 -3.63
CA LYS A 150 27.23 -7.36 -3.49
C LYS A 150 25.90 -7.56 -4.21
N GLY A 151 25.43 -6.57 -4.97
CA GLY A 151 24.11 -6.57 -5.61
C GLY A 151 23.11 -5.63 -4.92
N VAL A 152 21.92 -5.58 -5.49
CA VAL A 152 20.78 -4.79 -5.01
C VAL A 152 20.08 -5.56 -3.90
N SER A 153 19.81 -4.90 -2.78
CA SER A 153 19.00 -5.43 -1.68
C SER A 153 18.18 -4.33 -1.05
N VAL A 154 17.10 -4.69 -0.40
CA VAL A 154 16.28 -3.78 0.42
C VAL A 154 16.62 -4.02 1.88
N VAL A 155 16.80 -2.95 2.64
CA VAL A 155 17.18 -2.97 4.05
C VAL A 155 16.12 -2.25 4.86
N GLY A 156 15.74 -2.84 5.97
CA GLY A 156 14.77 -2.33 6.95
C GLY A 156 14.46 -3.38 8.01
N THR A 157 13.58 -3.04 8.96
CA THR A 157 13.13 -3.99 9.96
C THR A 157 12.22 -5.06 9.33
N GLU A 158 12.14 -6.23 9.94
CA GLU A 158 11.23 -7.29 9.47
C GLU A 158 9.77 -6.83 9.47
N ALA A 159 9.37 -6.02 10.44
CA ALA A 159 8.03 -5.44 10.51
C ALA A 159 7.75 -4.55 9.28
N ASN A 160 8.67 -3.65 8.96
CA ASN A 160 8.55 -2.76 7.79
C ASN A 160 8.52 -3.55 6.48
N LEU A 161 9.33 -4.60 6.35
CA LEU A 161 9.32 -5.49 5.19
C LEU A 161 7.95 -6.16 5.01
N ARG A 162 7.34 -6.68 6.09
CA ARG A 162 6.01 -7.32 6.04
C ARG A 162 4.91 -6.33 5.65
N VAL A 163 4.92 -5.14 6.24
CA VAL A 163 3.96 -4.08 5.90
C VAL A 163 4.10 -3.66 4.44
N ALA A 164 5.32 -3.41 3.98
CA ALA A 164 5.56 -3.08 2.57
C ALA A 164 5.06 -4.19 1.63
N LEU A 165 5.33 -5.44 1.94
CA LEU A 165 4.87 -6.58 1.16
C LEU A 165 3.34 -6.66 1.11
N MET A 166 2.68 -6.48 2.24
CA MET A 166 1.21 -6.45 2.32
C MET A 166 0.62 -5.35 1.43
N GLU A 167 1.12 -4.11 1.55
CA GLU A 167 0.63 -2.99 0.75
C GLU A 167 0.91 -3.17 -0.74
N LEU A 168 2.11 -3.61 -1.11
CA LEU A 168 2.48 -3.91 -2.49
C LEU A 168 1.62 -5.02 -3.12
N CYS A 169 1.10 -5.95 -2.31
CA CYS A 169 0.18 -6.97 -2.74
C CYS A 169 -1.27 -6.45 -2.80
N ALA A 170 -1.70 -5.66 -1.83
CA ALA A 170 -3.06 -5.12 -1.76
C ALA A 170 -3.34 -4.14 -2.93
N VAL A 171 -2.39 -3.28 -3.28
CA VAL A 171 -2.52 -2.36 -4.44
C VAL A 171 -2.74 -3.14 -5.74
N HIS A 172 -2.07 -4.28 -5.91
CA HIS A 172 -2.23 -5.11 -7.12
C HIS A 172 -3.60 -5.77 -7.24
N SER A 173 -4.23 -6.12 -6.13
CA SER A 173 -5.56 -6.74 -6.15
C SER A 173 -6.65 -5.83 -6.70
N HIS A 174 -6.42 -4.51 -6.72
CA HIS A 174 -7.33 -3.51 -7.27
C HIS A 174 -6.98 -3.07 -8.71
N LEU A 175 -5.75 -3.33 -9.18
CA LEU A 175 -5.23 -2.78 -10.43
C LEU A 175 -5.15 -3.80 -11.58
N ALA A 176 -5.19 -5.08 -11.31
CA ALA A 176 -4.98 -6.12 -12.32
C ALA A 176 -6.29 -6.85 -12.65
N SER A 177 -6.58 -7.01 -13.93
CA SER A 177 -7.31 -8.17 -14.40
C SER A 177 -6.53 -9.41 -13.94
N PHE A 178 -7.19 -10.27 -13.22
CA PHE A 178 -6.65 -11.32 -12.36
C PHE A 178 -5.67 -12.32 -13.04
N ASP A 179 -5.65 -12.40 -14.37
CA ASP A 179 -5.03 -13.50 -15.11
C ASP A 179 -3.52 -13.35 -15.36
N GLU A 180 -3.00 -12.16 -15.63
CA GLU A 180 -1.56 -12.00 -15.92
C GLU A 180 -0.67 -11.98 -14.67
N TYR A 181 -1.17 -11.45 -13.55
CA TYR A 181 -0.41 -11.31 -12.31
C TYR A 181 -0.74 -12.39 -11.27
N GLY A 182 -1.84 -13.13 -11.45
CA GLY A 182 -2.30 -14.16 -10.53
C GLY A 182 -1.28 -15.27 -10.29
N ALA A 183 -0.60 -15.74 -11.33
CA ALA A 183 0.40 -16.80 -11.21
C ALA A 183 1.66 -16.33 -10.45
N ALA A 184 2.12 -15.10 -10.70
CA ALA A 184 3.25 -14.51 -9.97
C ALA A 184 2.89 -14.26 -8.50
N TYR A 185 1.67 -13.81 -8.25
CA TYR A 185 1.13 -13.57 -6.90
C TYR A 185 1.01 -14.87 -6.10
N ARG A 186 0.47 -15.96 -6.69
CA ARG A 186 0.39 -17.29 -6.09
C ARG A 186 1.76 -17.86 -5.73
N ARG A 187 2.69 -17.80 -6.68
CA ARG A 187 4.07 -18.26 -6.47
C ARG A 187 4.73 -17.52 -5.32
N TRP A 188 4.42 -16.25 -5.20
CA TRP A 188 5.05 -15.38 -4.23
C TRP A 188 4.46 -15.53 -2.82
N LEU A 189 3.13 -15.62 -2.68
CA LEU A 189 2.47 -15.93 -1.42
C LEU A 189 2.60 -17.41 -1.03
N ARG A 190 3.15 -18.27 -1.91
CA ARG A 190 3.22 -19.72 -1.71
C ARG A 190 1.89 -20.30 -1.25
N CYS A 191 0.82 -19.84 -1.86
CA CYS A 191 -0.55 -20.15 -1.47
C CYS A 191 -1.41 -20.35 -2.72
N GLY A 192 -2.21 -21.39 -2.76
CA GLY A 192 -3.20 -21.63 -3.80
C GLY A 192 -4.40 -20.68 -3.68
N ASP A 193 -5.16 -20.53 -4.76
CA ASP A 193 -6.36 -19.68 -4.74
C ASP A 193 -7.43 -20.22 -3.78
N GLN A 194 -7.55 -21.55 -3.68
CA GLN A 194 -8.46 -22.19 -2.75
C GLN A 194 -8.06 -21.91 -1.30
N GLU A 195 -6.82 -22.18 -0.92
CA GLU A 195 -6.30 -21.94 0.43
C GLU A 195 -6.45 -20.46 0.85
N ARG A 196 -6.18 -19.54 -0.08
CA ARG A 196 -6.38 -18.11 0.16
C ARG A 196 -7.85 -17.76 0.39
N SER A 197 -8.75 -18.36 -0.39
CA SER A 197 -10.19 -18.16 -0.24
C SER A 197 -10.70 -18.72 1.09
N GLU A 198 -10.26 -19.90 1.47
CA GLU A 198 -10.59 -20.56 2.73
C GLU A 198 -10.11 -19.71 3.92
N LEU A 199 -8.86 -19.30 3.94
CA LEU A 199 -8.31 -18.42 4.99
C LEU A 199 -9.09 -17.10 5.09
N ARG A 200 -9.44 -16.51 3.95
CA ARG A 200 -10.24 -15.28 3.93
C ARG A 200 -11.65 -15.51 4.49
N HIS A 201 -12.30 -16.59 4.11
CA HIS A 201 -13.64 -16.91 4.61
C HIS A 201 -13.61 -17.16 6.12
N LEU A 202 -12.65 -17.95 6.60
CA LEU A 202 -12.44 -18.17 8.03
C LEU A 202 -12.19 -16.85 8.77
N LEU A 203 -11.28 -16.03 8.29
CA LEU A 203 -10.99 -14.72 8.88
C LEU A 203 -12.23 -13.83 8.95
N LEU A 204 -13.03 -13.76 7.88
CA LEU A 204 -14.25 -12.97 7.86
C LEU A 204 -15.31 -13.51 8.83
N HIS A 205 -15.39 -14.84 9.01
CA HIS A 205 -16.26 -15.45 9.99
C HIS A 205 -15.84 -15.09 11.41
N LEU A 206 -14.55 -15.24 11.74
CA LEU A 206 -14.00 -14.90 13.05
C LEU A 206 -14.14 -13.41 13.39
N LEU A 207 -13.95 -12.53 12.41
CA LEU A 207 -14.14 -11.09 12.59
C LEU A 207 -15.59 -10.70 12.88
N ARG A 208 -16.58 -11.44 12.34
CA ARG A 208 -18.00 -11.21 12.65
C ARG A 208 -18.37 -11.60 14.08
N GLU A 209 -17.70 -12.60 14.63
CA GLU A 209 -17.88 -13.03 16.03
C GLU A 209 -17.11 -12.14 17.02
N SER A 210 -16.22 -11.30 16.52
CA SER A 210 -15.34 -10.41 17.29
C SER A 210 -16.02 -9.07 17.56
N PRO A 211 -15.71 -8.40 18.69
CA PRO A 211 -16.14 -7.02 18.93
C PRO A 211 -15.48 -6.00 17.99
N ILE A 212 -14.45 -6.40 17.24
CA ILE A 212 -13.73 -5.53 16.31
C ILE A 212 -14.39 -5.59 14.95
N SER A 213 -14.85 -4.44 14.45
CA SER A 213 -15.34 -4.29 13.09
C SER A 213 -14.23 -3.80 12.17
N LEU A 214 -13.92 -4.57 11.12
CA LEU A 214 -12.98 -4.16 10.07
C LEU A 214 -13.73 -3.91 8.76
N ARG A 215 -13.33 -2.87 8.04
CA ARG A 215 -13.77 -2.64 6.65
C ARG A 215 -13.26 -3.76 5.74
N ASP A 216 -13.98 -4.05 4.66
CA ASP A 216 -13.61 -5.11 3.69
C ASP A 216 -12.18 -4.99 3.17
N THR A 217 -11.72 -3.76 2.90
CA THR A 217 -10.34 -3.50 2.47
C THR A 217 -9.31 -3.88 3.53
N ASN A 218 -9.60 -3.67 4.80
CA ASN A 218 -8.69 -4.00 5.91
C ASN A 218 -8.69 -5.51 6.19
N SER A 219 -9.83 -6.18 6.08
CA SER A 219 -9.90 -7.64 6.21
C SER A 219 -9.12 -8.34 5.08
N GLN A 220 -9.16 -7.79 3.85
CA GLN A 220 -8.35 -8.28 2.75
C GLN A 220 -6.85 -8.09 3.01
N ARG A 221 -6.43 -6.91 3.48
CA ARG A 221 -5.03 -6.66 3.86
C ARG A 221 -4.58 -7.60 4.97
N LEU A 222 -5.41 -7.82 5.99
CA LEU A 222 -5.10 -8.72 7.08
C LEU A 222 -4.90 -10.17 6.59
N SER A 223 -5.75 -10.67 5.68
CA SER A 223 -5.57 -12.00 5.10
C SER A 223 -4.25 -12.14 4.33
N ILE A 224 -3.88 -11.12 3.56
CA ILE A 224 -2.58 -11.06 2.87
C ILE A 224 -1.42 -11.03 3.87
N TYR A 225 -1.54 -10.21 4.92
CA TYR A 225 -0.51 -10.11 5.96
C TYR A 225 -0.28 -11.44 6.67
N LEU A 226 -1.33 -12.17 7.00
CA LEU A 226 -1.23 -13.49 7.62
C LEU A 226 -0.44 -14.46 6.75
N LEU A 227 -0.71 -14.53 5.44
CA LEU A 227 0.05 -15.37 4.51
C LEU A 227 1.53 -14.96 4.42
N ILE A 228 1.80 -13.66 4.39
CA ILE A 228 3.18 -13.13 4.41
C ILE A 228 3.86 -13.53 5.72
N ALA A 229 3.20 -13.33 6.86
CA ALA A 229 3.75 -13.65 8.17
C ALA A 229 4.09 -15.14 8.27
N ARG A 230 3.20 -16.02 7.85
CA ARG A 230 3.43 -17.47 7.79
C ARG A 230 4.68 -17.80 6.98
N ASN A 231 4.74 -17.32 5.72
CA ASN A 231 5.84 -17.64 4.81
C ASN A 231 7.18 -17.12 5.32
N ARG A 232 7.19 -15.93 5.93
CA ARG A 232 8.41 -15.36 6.49
C ARG A 232 8.84 -16.08 7.77
N ASN A 233 7.91 -16.47 8.63
CA ASN A 233 8.21 -17.30 9.81
C ASN A 233 8.80 -18.66 9.42
N GLN A 234 8.22 -19.34 8.43
CA GLN A 234 8.74 -20.60 7.90
C GLN A 234 10.13 -20.45 7.26
N ALA A 235 10.44 -19.28 6.69
CA ALA A 235 11.76 -18.96 6.17
C ALA A 235 12.76 -18.52 7.25
N GLY A 236 12.38 -18.52 8.54
CA GLY A 236 13.23 -18.15 9.67
C GLY A 236 13.27 -16.65 9.99
N TYR A 237 12.54 -15.81 9.28
CA TYR A 237 12.46 -14.38 9.56
C TYR A 237 11.38 -14.11 10.62
N ARG A 238 11.78 -14.02 11.87
CA ARG A 238 10.85 -13.77 12.98
C ARG A 238 10.83 -12.28 13.36
N LEU A 239 9.66 -11.80 13.80
CA LEU A 239 9.55 -10.49 14.44
C LEU A 239 10.17 -10.57 15.82
N SER A 240 10.91 -9.54 16.20
CA SER A 240 11.38 -9.32 17.57
C SER A 240 10.76 -8.05 18.12
N PHE A 241 10.26 -8.12 19.33
CA PHE A 241 9.66 -7.00 20.05
C PHE A 241 10.42 -6.82 21.36
N SER A 242 10.57 -5.58 21.81
CA SER A 242 11.06 -5.32 23.19
C SER A 242 10.01 -5.74 24.23
N GLU A 243 10.43 -5.91 25.46
CA GLU A 243 9.48 -6.21 26.57
C GLU A 243 8.45 -5.09 26.72
N GLN A 244 8.86 -3.83 26.48
CA GLN A 244 7.96 -2.68 26.53
C GLN A 244 6.93 -2.73 25.41
N ASP A 245 7.34 -2.99 24.16
CA ASP A 245 6.42 -3.15 23.02
C ASP A 245 5.38 -4.24 23.30
N ILE A 246 5.82 -5.36 23.89
CA ILE A 246 4.93 -6.47 24.25
C ILE A 246 3.94 -6.05 25.36
N ALA A 247 4.40 -5.29 26.35
CA ALA A 247 3.55 -4.81 27.43
C ALA A 247 2.48 -3.83 26.89
N ASP A 248 2.89 -2.90 26.03
CA ASP A 248 2.00 -1.92 25.42
C ASP A 248 0.94 -2.59 24.52
N ILE A 249 1.35 -3.55 23.71
CA ILE A 249 0.43 -4.33 22.86
C ILE A 249 -0.57 -5.13 23.71
N ARG A 250 -0.13 -5.76 24.80
CA ARG A 250 -1.01 -6.57 25.69
C ARG A 250 -2.09 -5.74 26.37
N ASN A 251 -1.83 -4.47 26.61
CA ASN A 251 -2.80 -3.54 27.19
C ASN A 251 -3.82 -3.02 26.17
N CYS A 252 -3.64 -3.28 24.88
CA CYS A 252 -4.59 -2.91 23.85
C CYS A 252 -5.76 -3.88 23.82
N GLU A 253 -7.00 -3.36 23.81
CA GLU A 253 -8.23 -4.18 23.70
C GLU A 253 -8.21 -5.11 22.49
N ALA A 254 -7.65 -4.64 21.37
CA ALA A 254 -7.52 -5.43 20.15
C ALA A 254 -6.61 -6.64 20.29
N TYR A 255 -5.70 -6.67 21.28
CA TYR A 255 -4.74 -7.77 21.45
C TYR A 255 -5.42 -9.11 21.80
N ALA A 256 -6.35 -9.09 22.75
CA ALA A 256 -7.06 -10.30 23.16
C ALA A 256 -7.84 -10.91 21.97
N CYS A 257 -8.49 -10.05 21.19
CA CYS A 257 -9.22 -10.43 20.01
C CYS A 257 -8.30 -10.98 18.90
N ALA A 258 -7.20 -10.28 18.62
CA ALA A 258 -6.22 -10.74 17.63
C ALA A 258 -5.60 -12.09 18.00
N ARG A 259 -5.32 -12.31 19.28
CA ARG A 259 -4.81 -13.58 19.80
C ARG A 259 -5.81 -14.72 19.63
N ASP A 260 -7.08 -14.49 19.95
CA ASP A 260 -8.14 -15.48 19.76
C ASP A 260 -8.31 -15.85 18.28
N ILE A 261 -8.45 -14.86 17.40
CA ILE A 261 -8.53 -15.06 15.95
C ILE A 261 -7.32 -15.85 15.44
N TYR A 262 -6.12 -15.47 15.85
CA TYR A 262 -4.89 -16.13 15.41
C TYR A 262 -4.82 -17.58 15.89
N SER A 263 -5.21 -17.88 17.14
CA SER A 263 -5.21 -19.25 17.68
C SER A 263 -6.17 -20.17 16.93
N ARG A 264 -7.33 -19.65 16.55
CA ARG A 264 -8.33 -20.40 15.76
C ARG A 264 -7.85 -20.63 14.32
N ILE A 265 -7.22 -19.64 13.70
CA ILE A 265 -6.62 -19.80 12.37
C ILE A 265 -5.50 -20.86 12.42
N SER A 266 -4.65 -20.81 13.44
CA SER A 266 -3.55 -21.78 13.60
C SER A 266 -4.04 -23.22 13.83
N ALA A 267 -5.21 -23.39 14.43
CA ALA A 267 -5.82 -24.71 14.62
C ALA A 267 -6.36 -25.33 13.32
N GLU A 268 -6.84 -24.49 12.39
CA GLU A 268 -7.47 -24.93 11.14
C GLU A 268 -6.52 -24.94 9.93
N HIS A 269 -5.48 -24.10 9.97
CA HIS A 269 -4.52 -23.95 8.87
C HIS A 269 -3.10 -24.25 9.32
N ALA A 270 -2.46 -25.24 8.72
CA ALA A 270 -1.08 -25.60 9.00
C ALA A 270 -0.08 -24.46 8.66
N GLY A 271 0.96 -24.33 9.48
CA GLY A 271 2.05 -23.39 9.25
C GLY A 271 1.86 -21.99 9.83
N PHE A 272 0.83 -21.79 10.65
CA PHE A 272 0.62 -20.58 11.47
C PHE A 272 1.09 -20.77 12.93
N GLU A 273 2.02 -21.67 13.18
CA GLU A 273 2.60 -21.94 14.50
C GLU A 273 3.56 -20.84 14.99
#